data_0ebd3f47d9bff8b7105ecc0d9acdfee7
#
_entry.id   0ebd3f47d9bff8b7105ecc0d9acdfee7
#
_cell.length_a   1.000
_cell.length_b   1.000
_cell.length_c   1.000
_cell.angle_alpha   90.00
_cell.angle_beta   90.00
_cell.angle_gamma   90.00
#
_symmetry.space_group_name_H-M   'P 1'
#
loop_
_entity.id
_entity.type
_entity.pdbx_description
1 polymer ?
#
loop_
_entity_poly.entity_id
_entity_poly.type
_entity_poly.pdbx_seq_one_letter_code
_entity_poly.pdbx_strand_id
1 'polypeptide(L)'
;MKSKSIIGVAILAMVLMVSGCLTITVDSKVNKDASIEKYSLQMEMGSNMYDMLNNAGERTLKETAEERGATYTEEWNRGNVTIIMAFNNPDPESINVTSEVQGDYIIYRDNITADLIDRAMDETTSDYSTNLLDAESPIKKHYYLEMPGEIVDSNADVVNGNKAEWHMVEAGDSRPIYAKSEIPLLPGFSSLMGIIVLLGLIFVTSRR
;
A
#
# COMPACT_ATOMS: atom_id res chain seq x y z
N MET A 1 -46.42 12.14 23.85
CA MET A 1 -45.30 11.17 23.91
C MET A 1 -44.53 10.95 22.62
N LYS A 2 -44.76 11.71 21.53
CA LYS A 2 -44.07 11.50 20.21
C LYS A 2 -42.77 12.32 20.02
N SER A 3 -42.52 13.35 20.82
CA SER A 3 -41.37 14.25 20.67
C SER A 3 -40.01 13.60 21.12
N LYS A 4 -40.03 12.79 22.19
CA LYS A 4 -38.78 12.18 22.74
C LYS A 4 -38.15 11.11 21.81
N SER A 5 -39.01 10.46 20.98
CA SER A 5 -38.53 9.43 20.04
C SER A 5 -37.79 10.05 18.83
N ILE A 6 -38.23 11.23 18.37
CA ILE A 6 -37.62 11.92 17.20
C ILE A 6 -36.23 12.46 17.57
N ILE A 7 -36.05 12.97 18.81
CA ILE A 7 -34.76 13.45 19.29
C ILE A 7 -33.77 12.29 19.39
N GLY A 8 -34.18 11.12 19.88
CA GLY A 8 -33.32 9.94 19.96
C GLY A 8 -32.86 9.43 18.59
N VAL A 9 -33.74 9.45 17.58
CA VAL A 9 -33.39 9.06 16.19
C VAL A 9 -32.47 10.09 15.55
N ALA A 10 -32.68 11.39 15.79
CA ALA A 10 -31.81 12.45 15.28
C ALA A 10 -30.41 12.39 15.87
N ILE A 11 -30.28 12.10 17.17
CA ILE A 11 -28.98 11.92 17.84
C ILE A 11 -28.29 10.65 17.30
N LEU A 12 -29.01 9.55 17.15
CA LEU A 12 -28.45 8.31 16.57
C LEU A 12 -28.01 8.51 15.10
N ALA A 13 -28.78 9.25 14.31
CA ALA A 13 -28.37 9.59 12.94
C ALA A 13 -27.14 10.52 12.90
N MET A 14 -27.01 11.44 13.86
CA MET A 14 -25.87 12.33 13.96
C MET A 14 -24.60 11.58 14.39
N VAL A 15 -24.70 10.60 15.29
CA VAL A 15 -23.59 9.73 15.70
C VAL A 15 -23.12 8.84 14.54
N LEU A 16 -24.03 8.36 13.70
CA LEU A 16 -23.67 7.57 12.51
C LEU A 16 -22.97 8.39 11.40
N MET A 17 -23.14 9.72 11.41
CA MET A 17 -22.44 10.61 10.46
C MET A 17 -21.04 11.01 10.92
N VAL A 18 -20.66 10.74 12.16
CA VAL A 18 -19.35 11.11 12.73
C VAL A 18 -18.38 9.93 12.77
N SER A 19 -18.82 8.71 12.44
CA SER A 19 -17.94 7.54 12.32
C SER A 19 -17.16 7.63 11.00
N GLY A 20 -16.20 8.55 10.93
CA GLY A 20 -15.24 8.64 9.85
C GLY A 20 -14.31 7.42 9.88
N CYS A 21 -14.67 6.34 9.18
CA CYS A 21 -13.75 5.24 8.94
C CYS A 21 -12.53 5.78 8.20
N LEU A 22 -11.33 5.54 8.71
CA LEU A 22 -10.10 5.73 7.95
C LEU A 22 -9.89 4.52 7.06
N THR A 23 -9.80 4.75 5.75
CA THR A 23 -9.38 3.71 4.81
C THR A 23 -8.01 4.10 4.26
N ILE A 24 -7.06 3.17 4.33
CA ILE A 24 -5.71 3.32 3.79
C ILE A 24 -5.55 2.29 2.67
N THR A 25 -5.15 2.76 1.51
CA THR A 25 -4.84 1.90 0.35
C THR A 25 -3.41 2.17 -0.09
N VAL A 26 -2.63 1.11 -0.24
CA VAL A 26 -1.27 1.16 -0.79
C VAL A 26 -1.23 0.39 -2.10
N ASP A 27 -0.65 1.01 -3.13
CA ASP A 27 -0.33 0.39 -4.40
C ASP A 27 1.19 0.43 -4.61
N SER A 28 1.82 -0.71 -4.75
CA SER A 28 3.26 -0.83 -4.99
C SER A 28 3.55 -1.66 -6.23
N LYS A 29 4.57 -1.24 -7.00
CA LYS A 29 5.04 -1.97 -8.18
C LYS A 29 6.55 -2.08 -8.17
N VAL A 30 7.05 -3.29 -8.39
CA VAL A 30 8.46 -3.65 -8.35
C VAL A 30 8.99 -3.98 -9.74
N ASN A 31 10.17 -3.47 -10.06
CA ASN A 31 10.90 -3.78 -11.29
C ASN A 31 11.71 -5.09 -11.19
N LYS A 32 12.23 -5.57 -12.34
CA LYS A 32 13.06 -6.79 -12.42
C LYS A 32 14.40 -6.70 -11.71
N ASP A 33 14.89 -5.51 -11.46
CA ASP A 33 16.11 -5.22 -10.70
C ASP A 33 15.86 -5.00 -9.21
N ALA A 34 14.64 -5.32 -8.75
CA ALA A 34 14.12 -5.08 -7.40
C ALA A 34 13.96 -3.59 -7.03
N SER A 35 14.16 -2.65 -7.94
CA SER A 35 13.80 -1.25 -7.66
C SER A 35 12.28 -1.09 -7.58
N ILE A 36 11.81 -0.10 -6.82
CA ILE A 36 10.38 0.23 -6.74
C ILE A 36 10.05 1.19 -7.89
N GLU A 37 9.21 0.76 -8.82
CA GLU A 37 8.76 1.60 -9.94
C GLU A 37 7.77 2.67 -9.47
N LYS A 38 6.82 2.26 -8.64
CA LYS A 38 5.74 3.10 -8.14
C LYS A 38 5.39 2.69 -6.72
N TYR A 39 5.16 3.67 -5.87
CA TYR A 39 4.55 3.49 -4.56
C TYR A 39 3.52 4.59 -4.34
N SER A 40 2.29 4.24 -4.03
CA SER A 40 1.20 5.19 -3.81
C SER A 40 0.48 4.86 -2.52
N LEU A 41 0.36 5.84 -1.66
CA LEU A 41 -0.42 5.79 -0.43
C LEU A 41 -1.67 6.66 -0.60
N GLN A 42 -2.84 6.06 -0.53
CA GLN A 42 -4.12 6.76 -0.52
C GLN A 42 -4.77 6.63 0.84
N MET A 43 -5.25 7.74 1.40
CA MET A 43 -6.00 7.80 2.65
C MET A 43 -7.34 8.45 2.40
N GLU A 44 -8.43 7.78 2.77
CA GLU A 44 -9.78 8.32 2.74
C GLU A 44 -10.31 8.47 4.17
N MET A 45 -10.72 9.69 4.54
CA MET A 45 -11.15 10.03 5.89
C MET A 45 -12.16 11.18 5.91
N GLY A 46 -12.84 11.35 7.04
CA GLY A 46 -13.68 12.52 7.28
C GLY A 46 -12.84 13.78 7.52
N SER A 47 -13.41 14.96 7.22
CA SER A 47 -12.74 16.27 7.37
C SER A 47 -12.20 16.50 8.79
N ASN A 48 -12.90 16.08 9.83
CA ASN A 48 -12.43 16.25 11.21
C ASN A 48 -11.14 15.46 11.49
N MET A 49 -11.02 14.25 10.95
CA MET A 49 -9.81 13.41 11.05
C MET A 49 -8.66 14.06 10.27
N TYR A 50 -8.95 14.55 9.06
CA TYR A 50 -7.98 15.29 8.27
C TYR A 50 -7.42 16.50 9.02
N ASP A 51 -8.30 17.35 9.58
CA ASP A 51 -7.88 18.53 10.34
C ASP A 51 -7.02 18.15 11.55
N MET A 52 -7.36 17.07 12.23
CA MET A 52 -6.58 16.53 13.34
C MET A 52 -5.19 16.10 12.87
N LEU A 53 -5.09 15.27 11.84
CA LEU A 53 -3.80 14.76 11.33
C LEU A 53 -2.94 15.87 10.72
N ASN A 54 -3.56 16.80 10.01
CA ASN A 54 -2.84 17.90 9.34
C ASN A 54 -2.30 18.94 10.31
N ASN A 55 -2.87 19.03 11.54
CA ASN A 55 -2.47 19.98 12.59
C ASN A 55 -1.77 19.31 13.78
N ALA A 56 -1.60 17.98 13.76
CA ALA A 56 -0.98 17.24 14.87
C ALA A 56 0.53 17.46 14.97
N GLY A 57 1.20 17.76 13.87
CA GLY A 57 2.65 17.96 13.81
C GLY A 57 3.06 19.42 13.57
N GLU A 58 4.37 19.65 13.59
CA GLU A 58 4.96 20.94 13.18
C GLU A 58 4.80 21.24 11.69
N ARG A 59 4.46 20.24 10.89
CA ARG A 59 4.33 20.28 9.42
C ARG A 59 3.03 19.67 8.99
N THR A 60 2.50 20.19 7.89
CA THR A 60 1.30 19.63 7.25
C THR A 60 1.60 18.27 6.58
N LEU A 61 0.57 17.48 6.32
CA LEU A 61 0.69 16.22 5.57
C LEU A 61 1.32 16.45 4.19
N LYS A 62 0.96 17.57 3.53
CA LYS A 62 1.51 17.96 2.23
C LYS A 62 3.01 18.23 2.31
N GLU A 63 3.46 19.06 3.24
CA GLU A 63 4.87 19.38 3.43
C GLU A 63 5.69 18.11 3.73
N THR A 64 5.17 17.24 4.57
CA THR A 64 5.81 15.97 4.90
C THR A 64 5.93 15.04 3.69
N ALA A 65 4.90 14.98 2.85
CA ALA A 65 4.91 14.18 1.62
C ALA A 65 5.90 14.73 0.59
N GLU A 66 5.87 16.03 0.35
CA GLU A 66 6.76 16.71 -0.62
C GLU A 66 8.23 16.62 -0.23
N GLU A 67 8.57 16.72 1.06
CA GLU A 67 9.95 16.51 1.55
C GLU A 67 10.47 15.10 1.29
N ARG A 68 9.59 14.10 1.32
CA ARG A 68 9.93 12.71 0.98
C ARG A 68 9.94 12.43 -0.53
N GLY A 69 9.69 13.45 -1.36
CA GLY A 69 9.66 13.34 -2.81
C GLY A 69 8.35 12.81 -3.39
N ALA A 70 7.26 12.82 -2.62
CA ALA A 70 5.95 12.44 -3.12
C ALA A 70 5.27 13.58 -3.87
N THR A 71 4.49 13.24 -4.89
CA THR A 71 3.43 14.11 -5.40
C THR A 71 2.23 13.98 -4.47
N TYR A 72 1.72 15.10 -3.97
CA TYR A 72 0.59 15.16 -3.05
C TYR A 72 -0.66 15.71 -3.75
N THR A 73 -1.80 15.05 -3.56
CA THR A 73 -3.10 15.47 -4.09
C THR A 73 -4.18 15.28 -3.04
N GLU A 74 -5.12 16.23 -2.96
CA GLU A 74 -6.33 16.15 -2.14
C GLU A 74 -7.57 16.22 -3.01
N GLU A 75 -8.52 15.34 -2.77
CA GLU A 75 -9.83 15.34 -3.39
C GLU A 75 -10.93 15.41 -2.32
N TRP A 76 -11.74 16.47 -2.36
CA TRP A 76 -12.79 16.73 -1.39
C TRP A 76 -14.16 16.33 -1.92
N ASN A 77 -14.89 15.51 -1.17
CA ASN A 77 -16.24 15.09 -1.53
C ASN A 77 -17.16 15.03 -0.30
N ARG A 78 -18.13 15.94 -0.19
CA ARG A 78 -19.19 15.95 0.83
C ARG A 78 -18.72 15.75 2.28
N GLY A 79 -17.63 16.39 2.67
CA GLY A 79 -17.07 16.31 4.03
C GLY A 79 -16.09 15.16 4.25
N ASN A 80 -15.78 14.39 3.22
CA ASN A 80 -14.66 13.45 3.20
C ASN A 80 -13.53 14.02 2.36
N VAL A 81 -12.31 13.64 2.68
CA VAL A 81 -11.12 13.94 1.90
C VAL A 81 -10.41 12.64 1.53
N THR A 82 -9.98 12.55 0.30
CA THR A 82 -9.07 11.52 -0.19
C THR A 82 -7.73 12.19 -0.45
N ILE A 83 -6.70 11.73 0.25
CA ILE A 83 -5.31 12.16 0.08
C ILE A 83 -4.58 11.09 -0.71
N ILE A 84 -3.84 11.51 -1.72
CA ILE A 84 -2.99 10.61 -2.51
C ILE A 84 -1.55 11.15 -2.47
N MET A 85 -0.65 10.33 -1.94
CA MET A 85 0.81 10.55 -1.95
C MET A 85 1.42 9.53 -2.91
N ALA A 86 1.93 10.01 -4.05
CA ALA A 86 2.47 9.15 -5.09
C ALA A 86 3.99 9.38 -5.26
N PHE A 87 4.74 8.31 -5.20
CA PHE A 87 6.19 8.26 -5.41
C PHE A 87 6.46 7.51 -6.71
N ASN A 88 7.27 8.10 -7.57
CA ASN A 88 7.76 7.46 -8.80
C ASN A 88 9.24 7.16 -8.66
N ASN A 89 9.64 5.91 -8.81
CA ASN A 89 10.99 5.42 -8.58
C ASN A 89 11.56 5.91 -7.23
N PRO A 90 10.83 5.70 -6.10
CA PRO A 90 11.29 6.17 -4.81
C PRO A 90 12.57 5.46 -4.38
N ASP A 91 13.38 6.15 -3.59
CA ASP A 91 14.40 5.48 -2.80
C ASP A 91 13.69 4.58 -1.76
N PRO A 92 14.00 3.28 -1.71
CA PRO A 92 13.40 2.36 -0.75
C PRO A 92 13.49 2.84 0.71
N GLU A 93 14.59 3.51 1.09
CA GLU A 93 14.77 4.07 2.43
C GLU A 93 13.74 5.19 2.73
N SER A 94 13.36 5.99 1.70
CA SER A 94 12.39 7.08 1.87
C SER A 94 10.98 6.61 2.18
N ILE A 95 10.64 5.39 1.75
CA ILE A 95 9.34 4.76 1.93
C ILE A 95 9.39 3.57 2.90
N ASN A 96 10.55 3.28 3.53
CA ASN A 96 10.77 2.18 4.48
C ASN A 96 10.35 0.79 3.95
N VAL A 97 10.52 0.56 2.66
CA VAL A 97 10.28 -0.71 1.97
C VAL A 97 11.61 -1.38 1.69
N THR A 98 11.65 -2.70 1.80
CA THR A 98 12.80 -3.50 1.37
C THR A 98 12.42 -4.32 0.15
N SER A 99 13.20 -4.19 -0.93
CA SER A 99 13.07 -5.02 -2.11
C SER A 99 14.48 -5.41 -2.59
N GLU A 100 14.74 -6.71 -2.67
CA GLU A 100 16.09 -7.22 -2.94
C GLU A 100 16.08 -8.46 -3.82
N VAL A 101 17.14 -8.64 -4.61
CA VAL A 101 17.38 -9.85 -5.40
C VAL A 101 18.08 -10.89 -4.53
N GLN A 102 17.49 -12.10 -4.42
CA GLN A 102 18.09 -13.26 -3.75
C GLN A 102 18.09 -14.46 -4.70
N GLY A 103 19.21 -14.71 -5.38
CA GLY A 103 19.34 -15.74 -6.41
C GLY A 103 18.43 -15.46 -7.60
N ASP A 104 17.51 -16.38 -7.89
CA ASP A 104 16.55 -16.27 -9.00
C ASP A 104 15.22 -15.59 -8.57
N TYR A 105 15.19 -14.98 -7.41
CA TYR A 105 13.98 -14.41 -6.81
C TYR A 105 14.17 -12.96 -6.42
N ILE A 106 13.05 -12.22 -6.38
CA ILE A 106 12.93 -10.93 -5.72
C ILE A 106 12.09 -11.10 -4.47
N ILE A 107 12.60 -10.57 -3.36
CA ILE A 107 11.92 -10.56 -2.06
C ILE A 107 11.50 -9.13 -1.76
N TYR A 108 10.22 -8.95 -1.50
CA TYR A 108 9.61 -7.69 -1.12
C TYR A 108 9.10 -7.74 0.33
N ARG A 109 9.37 -6.68 1.09
CA ARG A 109 8.85 -6.48 2.46
C ARG A 109 8.48 -5.03 2.67
N ASP A 110 7.32 -4.80 3.27
CA ASP A 110 6.88 -3.49 3.70
C ASP A 110 6.34 -3.58 5.14
N ASN A 111 6.95 -2.82 6.04
CA ASN A 111 6.54 -2.72 7.44
C ASN A 111 5.78 -1.42 7.72
N ILE A 112 5.64 -0.55 6.73
CA ILE A 112 5.13 0.82 6.88
C ILE A 112 3.69 0.88 7.35
N THR A 113 2.84 -0.06 6.87
CA THR A 113 1.43 -0.08 7.28
C THR A 113 1.24 -0.31 8.77
N ALA A 114 2.21 -0.96 9.43
CA ALA A 114 2.26 -1.06 10.89
C ALA A 114 2.78 0.24 11.52
N ASP A 115 3.92 0.73 11.05
CA ASP A 115 4.66 1.84 11.70
C ASP A 115 4.02 3.23 11.53
N LEU A 116 3.39 3.53 10.38
CA LEU A 116 2.82 4.87 10.15
C LEU A 116 1.62 5.16 11.03
N ILE A 117 0.80 4.14 11.28
CA ILE A 117 -0.38 4.27 12.12
C ILE A 117 0.05 4.32 13.58
N ASP A 118 0.98 3.43 13.98
CA ASP A 118 1.49 3.40 15.35
C ASP A 118 2.21 4.71 15.69
N ARG A 119 3.00 5.30 14.80
CA ARG A 119 3.64 6.60 15.03
C ARG A 119 2.67 7.77 14.99
N ALA A 120 1.74 7.82 14.04
CA ALA A 120 0.71 8.85 14.01
C ALA A 120 -0.17 8.80 15.26
N MET A 121 -0.33 7.61 15.85
CA MET A 121 -1.04 7.40 17.08
C MET A 121 -0.18 7.75 18.30
N ASP A 122 1.10 7.43 18.33
CA ASP A 122 2.00 7.65 19.47
C ASP A 122 2.34 9.14 19.66
N GLU A 123 2.51 9.89 18.58
CA GLU A 123 2.75 11.34 18.62
C GLU A 123 1.50 12.15 19.02
N THR A 124 0.29 11.64 18.76
CA THR A 124 -0.97 12.27 19.17
C THR A 124 -1.43 11.87 20.59
N THR A 125 -0.82 10.85 21.22
CA THR A 125 -1.30 10.25 22.47
C THR A 125 -0.93 10.98 23.74
N SER A 126 -0.26 12.16 23.72
CA SER A 126 0.14 12.74 24.99
C SER A 126 -0.99 13.36 25.82
N ASP A 127 -2.13 13.79 25.26
CA ASP A 127 -3.22 14.38 26.08
C ASP A 127 -4.68 14.23 25.58
N TYR A 128 -4.93 13.84 24.31
CA TYR A 128 -6.29 13.84 23.75
C TYR A 128 -6.82 12.49 23.22
N SER A 129 -5.98 11.48 23.10
CA SER A 129 -6.25 10.31 22.26
C SER A 129 -6.99 9.16 22.93
N THR A 130 -7.09 9.12 24.26
CA THR A 130 -7.75 7.99 24.94
C THR A 130 -9.26 7.88 24.68
N ASN A 131 -9.90 8.92 24.13
CA ASN A 131 -11.35 8.89 23.90
C ASN A 131 -11.77 8.73 22.42
N LEU A 132 -10.84 8.91 21.46
CA LEU A 132 -11.17 8.82 20.03
C LEU A 132 -10.84 7.45 19.41
N LEU A 133 -9.90 6.72 20.00
CA LEU A 133 -9.46 5.40 19.51
C LEU A 133 -10.12 4.22 20.26
N ASP A 134 -10.70 4.44 21.42
CA ASP A 134 -11.57 3.46 22.11
C ASP A 134 -12.92 3.25 21.43
N ALA A 135 -13.30 4.10 20.48
CA ALA A 135 -14.48 3.90 19.66
C ALA A 135 -14.10 3.06 18.42
N GLU A 136 -14.19 1.74 18.51
CA GLU A 136 -14.48 0.70 17.50
C GLU A 136 -14.56 1.10 16.00
N SER A 137 -13.88 2.16 15.55
CA SER A 137 -13.82 2.50 14.14
C SER A 137 -12.65 1.74 13.51
N PRO A 138 -12.91 0.61 12.84
CA PRO A 138 -11.84 -0.17 12.26
C PRO A 138 -11.13 0.64 11.17
N ILE A 139 -9.83 0.79 11.30
CA ILE A 139 -8.99 1.29 10.21
C ILE A 139 -8.92 0.19 9.17
N LYS A 140 -9.46 0.45 8.00
CA LYS A 140 -9.38 -0.50 6.89
C LYS A 140 -8.09 -0.25 6.11
N LYS A 141 -7.31 -1.30 5.92
CA LYS A 141 -6.07 -1.25 5.15
C LYS A 141 -6.16 -2.21 3.98
N HIS A 142 -5.87 -1.72 2.80
CA HIS A 142 -5.77 -2.51 1.57
C HIS A 142 -4.38 -2.31 1.00
N TYR A 143 -3.73 -3.39 0.65
CA TYR A 143 -2.41 -3.36 0.03
C TYR A 143 -2.43 -4.14 -1.27
N TYR A 144 -1.96 -3.53 -2.35
CA TYR A 144 -1.86 -4.11 -3.68
C TYR A 144 -0.41 -4.07 -4.13
N LEU A 145 0.12 -5.22 -4.50
CA LEU A 145 1.50 -5.37 -4.96
C LEU A 145 1.53 -6.01 -6.33
N GLU A 146 2.28 -5.40 -7.25
CA GLU A 146 2.63 -5.98 -8.54
C GLU A 146 4.14 -6.28 -8.56
N MET A 147 4.49 -7.56 -8.63
CA MET A 147 5.86 -8.06 -8.75
C MET A 147 6.24 -8.25 -10.23
N PRO A 148 7.55 -8.27 -10.58
CA PRO A 148 7.95 -8.43 -11.99
C PRO A 148 7.72 -9.84 -12.55
N GLY A 149 7.61 -10.86 -11.71
CA GLY A 149 7.37 -12.25 -12.08
C GLY A 149 6.32 -12.92 -11.22
N GLU A 150 6.04 -14.18 -11.47
CA GLU A 150 5.07 -14.97 -10.72
C GLU A 150 5.43 -15.04 -9.24
N ILE A 151 4.46 -14.78 -8.37
CA ILE A 151 4.62 -14.83 -6.92
C ILE A 151 4.57 -16.29 -6.48
N VAL A 152 5.67 -16.77 -5.90
CA VAL A 152 5.83 -18.18 -5.47
C VAL A 152 5.65 -18.37 -3.97
N ASP A 153 5.73 -17.27 -3.19
CA ASP A 153 5.52 -17.28 -1.75
C ASP A 153 5.05 -15.90 -1.27
N SER A 154 4.09 -15.87 -0.35
CA SER A 154 3.50 -14.62 0.15
C SER A 154 2.64 -14.89 1.39
N ASN A 155 2.44 -13.86 2.22
CA ASN A 155 1.43 -13.85 3.27
C ASN A 155 0.15 -13.08 2.87
N ALA A 156 -0.07 -12.87 1.56
CA ALA A 156 -1.24 -12.18 1.02
C ALA A 156 -2.53 -12.99 1.21
N ASP A 157 -3.67 -12.27 1.24
CA ASP A 157 -4.99 -12.89 1.26
C ASP A 157 -5.37 -13.44 -0.12
N VAL A 158 -4.92 -12.77 -1.19
CA VAL A 158 -5.15 -13.19 -2.57
C VAL A 158 -3.86 -13.06 -3.37
N VAL A 159 -3.51 -14.11 -4.13
CA VAL A 159 -2.41 -14.09 -5.11
C VAL A 159 -2.94 -14.50 -6.47
N ASN A 160 -2.63 -13.72 -7.50
CA ASN A 160 -3.00 -13.99 -8.88
C ASN A 160 -1.83 -13.67 -9.82
N GLY A 161 -1.06 -14.70 -10.16
CA GLY A 161 0.14 -14.59 -10.97
C GLY A 161 1.19 -13.71 -10.29
N ASN A 162 1.45 -12.53 -10.83
CA ASN A 162 2.40 -11.57 -10.31
C ASN A 162 1.80 -10.49 -9.40
N LYS A 163 0.53 -10.62 -9.01
CA LYS A 163 -0.18 -9.67 -8.16
C LYS A 163 -0.60 -10.30 -6.86
N ALA A 164 -0.48 -9.54 -5.78
CA ALA A 164 -0.90 -9.93 -4.44
C ALA A 164 -1.71 -8.82 -3.77
N GLU A 165 -2.69 -9.21 -2.94
CA GLU A 165 -3.61 -8.32 -2.25
C GLU A 165 -3.73 -8.71 -0.78
N TRP A 166 -3.69 -7.70 0.10
CA TRP A 166 -3.93 -7.83 1.54
C TRP A 166 -5.12 -6.95 1.93
N HIS A 167 -6.03 -7.52 2.71
CA HIS A 167 -7.23 -6.86 3.20
C HIS A 167 -7.26 -6.92 4.73
N MET A 168 -6.60 -5.98 5.37
CA MET A 168 -6.49 -5.89 6.82
C MET A 168 -7.63 -5.01 7.35
N VAL A 169 -8.76 -5.62 7.63
CA VAL A 169 -10.00 -4.92 8.04
C VAL A 169 -10.35 -5.14 9.51
N GLU A 170 -9.66 -6.07 10.18
CA GLU A 170 -9.85 -6.35 11.60
C GLU A 170 -9.03 -5.38 12.45
N ALA A 171 -9.58 -4.98 13.60
CA ALA A 171 -8.86 -4.12 14.53
C ALA A 171 -7.58 -4.83 15.02
N GLY A 172 -6.43 -4.13 14.90
CA GLY A 172 -5.13 -4.67 15.31
C GLY A 172 -4.42 -5.56 14.29
N ASP A 173 -5.00 -5.80 13.09
CA ASP A 173 -4.26 -6.48 12.02
C ASP A 173 -3.19 -5.53 11.46
N SER A 174 -1.94 -5.77 11.86
CA SER A 174 -0.74 -5.00 11.49
C SER A 174 0.37 -5.90 10.93
N ARG A 175 0.00 -7.04 10.34
CA ARG A 175 0.97 -7.97 9.77
C ARG A 175 1.85 -7.28 8.72
N PRO A 176 3.16 -7.57 8.69
CA PRO A 176 4.05 -7.05 7.66
C PRO A 176 3.64 -7.62 6.30
N ILE A 177 3.80 -6.84 5.25
CA ILE A 177 3.62 -7.28 3.87
C ILE A 177 4.86 -8.06 3.45
N TYR A 178 4.66 -9.25 2.88
CA TYR A 178 5.72 -10.11 2.37
C TYR A 178 5.30 -10.78 1.07
N ALA A 179 6.16 -10.70 0.06
CA ALA A 179 6.04 -11.47 -1.17
C ALA A 179 7.41 -11.85 -1.74
N LYS A 180 7.46 -13.02 -2.38
CA LYS A 180 8.61 -13.53 -3.11
C LYS A 180 8.16 -13.90 -4.51
N SER A 181 8.81 -13.36 -5.55
CA SER A 181 8.51 -13.67 -6.94
C SER A 181 9.74 -14.18 -7.69
N GLU A 182 9.51 -14.94 -8.75
CA GLU A 182 10.56 -15.29 -9.70
C GLU A 182 11.03 -14.04 -10.46
N ILE A 183 12.30 -14.01 -10.85
CA ILE A 183 12.79 -13.03 -11.82
C ILE A 183 12.42 -13.53 -13.21
N PRO A 184 11.55 -12.83 -13.96
CA PRO A 184 11.15 -13.29 -15.27
C PRO A 184 12.35 -13.30 -16.22
N LEU A 185 12.67 -14.47 -16.76
CA LEU A 185 13.67 -14.61 -17.79
C LEU A 185 13.25 -13.78 -19.02
N LEU A 186 14.20 -13.05 -19.60
CA LEU A 186 13.93 -12.30 -20.82
C LEU A 186 13.37 -13.27 -21.89
N PRO A 187 12.20 -12.98 -22.48
CA PRO A 187 11.68 -13.79 -23.57
C PRO A 187 12.61 -13.63 -24.78
N GLY A 188 13.57 -14.50 -24.94
CA GLY A 188 14.56 -14.42 -26.00
C GLY A 188 15.71 -15.40 -25.81
N PHE A 189 16.10 -15.70 -24.60
CA PHE A 189 17.25 -16.61 -24.39
C PHE A 189 16.93 -18.06 -24.78
N SER A 190 15.72 -18.55 -24.49
CA SER A 190 15.29 -19.89 -24.89
C SER A 190 15.11 -20.04 -26.41
N SER A 191 14.60 -19.01 -27.09
CA SER A 191 14.44 -19.00 -28.54
C SER A 191 15.77 -18.81 -29.27
N LEU A 192 16.70 -18.04 -28.76
CA LEU A 192 18.04 -17.87 -29.33
C LEU A 192 18.85 -19.15 -29.21
N MET A 193 18.80 -19.86 -28.10
CA MET A 193 19.42 -21.19 -27.96
C MET A 193 18.81 -22.22 -28.91
N GLY A 194 17.50 -22.22 -29.09
CA GLY A 194 16.80 -23.06 -30.05
C GLY A 194 17.25 -22.80 -31.49
N ILE A 195 17.43 -21.54 -31.88
CA ILE A 195 17.90 -21.14 -33.22
C ILE A 195 19.38 -21.55 -33.43
N ILE A 196 20.23 -21.38 -32.42
CA ILE A 196 21.66 -21.78 -32.50
C ILE A 196 21.79 -23.30 -32.68
N VAL A 197 20.99 -24.09 -31.96
CA VAL A 197 20.97 -25.55 -32.08
C VAL A 197 20.46 -25.98 -33.46
N LEU A 198 19.41 -25.36 -33.97
CA LEU A 198 18.86 -25.63 -35.31
C LEU A 198 19.88 -25.29 -36.44
N LEU A 199 20.53 -24.13 -36.35
CA LEU A 199 21.56 -23.74 -37.31
C LEU A 199 22.79 -24.66 -37.25
N GLY A 200 23.18 -25.11 -36.05
CA GLY A 200 24.26 -26.07 -35.85
C GLY A 200 23.95 -27.43 -36.49
N LEU A 201 22.71 -27.93 -36.37
CA LEU A 201 22.25 -29.17 -37.00
C LEU A 201 22.25 -29.08 -38.54
N ILE A 202 21.80 -27.95 -39.11
CA ILE A 202 21.79 -27.73 -40.55
C ILE A 202 23.23 -27.70 -41.08
N PHE A 203 24.16 -27.08 -40.35
CA PHE A 203 25.55 -27.02 -40.78
C PHE A 203 26.25 -28.40 -40.78
N VAL A 204 25.93 -29.23 -39.79
CA VAL A 204 26.48 -30.61 -39.71
C VAL A 204 25.91 -31.52 -40.80
N THR A 205 24.64 -31.40 -41.14
CA THR A 205 23.99 -32.21 -42.19
C THR A 205 24.36 -31.77 -43.60
N SER A 206 24.70 -30.48 -43.79
CA SER A 206 25.13 -29.94 -45.10
C SER A 206 26.57 -30.30 -45.50
N ARG A 207 27.37 -30.88 -44.57
CA ARG A 207 28.75 -31.32 -44.84
C ARG A 207 28.88 -32.80 -45.14
N ARG A 208 27.80 -33.54 -45.29
CA ARG A 208 27.77 -34.91 -45.80
C ARG A 208 27.21 -34.93 -47.23
#